data_f7757f48234557873fdd5a615094079d
#
_entry.id   f7757f48234557873fdd5a615094079d
#
_cell.length_a   1.000
_cell.length_b   1.000
_cell.length_c   1.000
_cell.angle_alpha   90.00
_cell.angle_beta   90.00
_cell.angle_gamma   90.00
#
_symmetry.space_group_name_H-M   'P 1'
#
loop_
_entity.id
_entity.type
_entity.pdbx_description
1 polymer ?
#
loop_
_entity_poly.entity_id
_entity_poly.type
_entity_poly.pdbx_seq_one_letter_code
_entity_poly.pdbx_strand_id
1 'polypeptide(L)'
;LRQEGESVETEYTKGNEASAQVPQVPQESVSIIVEEKLNVHLSKDGGLESMEVQGTMMMEIQNEDDAFVKVAIDTGANEGYQFKTHPNIDKQLHANEGILGLKDPNRPFPCGSPLGILKWRFQTKDESKVPIVINCWPSVSGGESFVSIEYEASDGMEYENVSIVIPLPSSREPPTVNSCDGDFTVDS
;
A
#
# COMPACT_ATOMS: atom_id res chain seq x y z
N LEU A 1 -34.24 -20.78 -66.91
CA LEU A 1 -32.93 -20.11 -67.09
C LEU A 1 -32.25 -20.04 -65.72
N ARG A 2 -31.32 -20.95 -65.48
CA ARG A 2 -30.40 -20.96 -64.37
C ARG A 2 -29.26 -20.01 -64.69
N GLN A 3 -28.90 -19.11 -63.77
CA GLN A 3 -27.63 -18.43 -63.77
C GLN A 3 -26.75 -19.01 -62.64
N GLU A 4 -25.61 -19.51 -63.08
CA GLU A 4 -24.55 -20.04 -62.22
C GLU A 4 -23.86 -18.85 -61.55
N GLY A 5 -23.73 -18.94 -60.21
CA GLY A 5 -22.95 -17.99 -59.42
C GLY A 5 -21.52 -18.49 -59.25
N GLU A 6 -20.60 -17.73 -59.76
CA GLU A 6 -19.15 -17.86 -59.58
C GLU A 6 -18.78 -17.74 -58.11
N SER A 7 -18.15 -18.78 -57.56
CA SER A 7 -17.52 -18.71 -56.20
C SER A 7 -16.13 -18.10 -56.34
N VAL A 8 -15.93 -16.95 -55.76
CA VAL A 8 -14.60 -16.34 -55.63
C VAL A 8 -13.96 -16.94 -54.37
N GLU A 9 -12.97 -17.79 -54.56
CA GLU A 9 -12.08 -18.25 -53.52
C GLU A 9 -11.14 -17.09 -53.15
N THR A 10 -11.33 -16.52 -51.97
CA THR A 10 -10.34 -15.61 -51.37
C THR A 10 -9.24 -16.41 -50.69
N GLU A 11 -8.08 -16.46 -51.30
CA GLU A 11 -6.85 -16.94 -50.65
C GLU A 11 -6.54 -16.06 -49.47
N TYR A 12 -6.70 -16.60 -48.25
CA TYR A 12 -6.11 -16.00 -47.05
C TYR A 12 -4.61 -16.25 -47.06
N THR A 13 -3.86 -15.26 -47.45
CA THR A 13 -2.42 -15.19 -47.17
C THR A 13 -2.24 -15.23 -45.67
N LYS A 14 -1.65 -16.31 -45.14
CA LYS A 14 -1.12 -16.40 -43.79
C LYS A 14 -0.04 -15.32 -43.63
N GLY A 15 -0.43 -14.17 -43.09
CA GLY A 15 0.50 -13.21 -42.55
C GLY A 15 1.24 -13.84 -41.39
N ASN A 16 2.55 -13.90 -41.52
CA ASN A 16 3.46 -14.29 -40.48
C ASN A 16 3.38 -13.20 -39.40
N GLU A 17 2.52 -13.39 -38.38
CA GLU A 17 2.53 -12.58 -37.19
C GLU A 17 3.85 -12.88 -36.44
N ALA A 18 4.87 -12.10 -36.77
CA ALA A 18 6.01 -11.96 -35.90
C ALA A 18 5.45 -11.42 -34.57
N SER A 19 5.33 -12.31 -33.60
CA SER A 19 5.02 -11.94 -32.22
C SER A 19 6.10 -10.92 -31.80
N ALA A 20 5.71 -9.65 -31.72
CA ALA A 20 6.52 -8.63 -31.12
C ALA A 20 6.82 -9.10 -29.68
N GLN A 21 8.02 -9.55 -29.44
CA GLN A 21 8.52 -9.79 -28.10
C GLN A 21 8.46 -8.44 -27.39
N VAL A 22 7.49 -8.29 -26.50
CA VAL A 22 7.46 -7.19 -25.53
C VAL A 22 8.81 -7.26 -24.81
N PRO A 23 9.60 -6.17 -24.79
CA PRO A 23 10.87 -6.17 -24.08
C PRO A 23 10.56 -6.61 -22.63
N GLN A 24 11.06 -7.77 -22.24
CA GLN A 24 11.00 -8.17 -20.84
C GLN A 24 11.92 -7.20 -20.10
N VAL A 25 11.31 -6.33 -19.30
CA VAL A 25 12.05 -5.57 -18.28
C VAL A 25 12.81 -6.61 -17.46
N PRO A 26 14.13 -6.49 -17.29
CA PRO A 26 14.88 -7.43 -16.48
C PRO A 26 14.21 -7.51 -15.11
N GLN A 27 13.63 -8.64 -14.79
CA GLN A 27 13.04 -8.86 -13.48
C GLN A 27 14.20 -9.07 -12.52
N GLU A 28 14.30 -8.22 -11.51
CA GLU A 28 15.32 -8.37 -10.48
C GLU A 28 15.19 -9.73 -9.82
N SER A 29 16.32 -10.41 -9.62
CA SER A 29 16.30 -11.77 -9.07
C SER A 29 15.89 -11.80 -7.59
N VAL A 30 16.08 -10.69 -6.87
CA VAL A 30 15.66 -10.48 -5.48
C VAL A 30 14.93 -9.15 -5.37
N SER A 31 13.71 -9.16 -4.89
CA SER A 31 12.93 -7.96 -4.58
C SER A 31 12.56 -7.89 -3.10
N ILE A 32 12.57 -6.69 -2.54
CA ILE A 32 12.14 -6.41 -1.17
C ILE A 32 10.99 -5.41 -1.23
N ILE A 33 9.88 -5.80 -0.62
CA ILE A 33 8.68 -4.97 -0.50
C ILE A 33 8.47 -4.66 0.98
N VAL A 34 8.35 -3.37 1.29
CA VAL A 34 8.03 -2.89 2.64
C VAL A 34 6.65 -2.27 2.59
N GLU A 35 5.76 -2.79 3.43
CA GLU A 35 4.41 -2.25 3.60
C GLU A 35 4.21 -1.81 5.04
N GLU A 36 3.68 -0.60 5.23
CA GLU A 36 3.25 -0.09 6.53
C GLU A 36 1.78 0.32 6.48
N LYS A 37 1.05 0.00 7.54
CA LYS A 37 -0.32 0.46 7.79
C LYS A 37 -0.34 1.30 9.04
N LEU A 38 -0.85 2.51 8.90
CA LEU A 38 -1.09 3.42 10.01
C LEU A 38 -2.60 3.43 10.31
N ASN A 39 -2.94 3.23 11.59
CA ASN A 39 -4.29 3.42 12.10
C ASN A 39 -4.25 4.52 13.14
N VAL A 40 -5.00 5.58 12.92
CA VAL A 40 -5.06 6.75 13.80
C VAL A 40 -6.50 6.92 14.26
N HIS A 41 -6.70 7.05 15.56
CA HIS A 41 -7.99 7.36 16.17
C HIS A 41 -7.88 8.68 16.91
N LEU A 42 -8.68 9.66 16.48
CA LEU A 42 -8.79 10.97 17.09
C LEU A 42 -10.09 11.08 17.88
N SER A 43 -10.05 11.80 18.98
CA SER A 43 -11.26 12.16 19.74
C SER A 43 -12.07 13.21 18.98
N LYS A 44 -13.38 13.19 19.14
CA LYS A 44 -14.28 14.23 18.59
C LYS A 44 -13.99 15.65 19.13
N ASP A 45 -13.40 15.74 20.31
CA ASP A 45 -13.04 17.01 20.96
C ASP A 45 -11.60 17.44 20.64
N GLY A 46 -10.94 16.75 19.72
CA GLY A 46 -9.53 16.86 19.39
C GLY A 46 -8.67 15.91 20.24
N GLY A 47 -7.42 15.77 19.84
CA GLY A 47 -6.44 14.93 20.53
C GLY A 47 -6.39 13.48 20.02
N LEU A 48 -5.21 12.88 20.16
CA LEU A 48 -4.93 11.53 19.72
C LEU A 48 -5.35 10.50 20.78
N GLU A 49 -6.32 9.68 20.47
CA GLU A 49 -6.69 8.53 21.32
C GLU A 49 -5.68 7.40 21.16
N SER A 50 -5.34 7.06 19.95
CA SER A 50 -4.33 6.04 19.65
C SER A 50 -3.82 6.16 18.21
N MET A 51 -2.56 5.84 18.03
CA MET A 51 -1.94 5.59 16.74
C MET A 51 -1.21 4.27 16.78
N GLU A 52 -1.41 3.45 15.78
CA GLU A 52 -0.73 2.19 15.60
C GLU A 52 -0.12 2.11 14.21
N VAL A 53 1.16 1.72 14.15
CA VAL A 53 1.87 1.37 12.92
C VAL A 53 2.10 -0.13 12.91
N GLN A 54 1.77 -0.79 11.82
CA GLN A 54 2.07 -2.18 11.57
C GLN A 54 2.81 -2.31 10.24
N GLY A 55 4.01 -2.85 10.29
CA GLY A 55 4.84 -3.02 9.10
C GLY A 55 5.22 -4.46 8.84
N THR A 56 5.47 -4.75 7.57
CA THR A 56 5.98 -6.03 7.10
C THR A 56 6.99 -5.81 5.99
N MET A 57 8.14 -6.45 6.12
CA MET A 57 9.13 -6.57 5.05
C MET A 57 8.99 -7.96 4.43
N MET A 58 8.69 -7.99 3.14
CA MET A 58 8.59 -9.20 2.34
C MET A 58 9.76 -9.25 1.37
N MET A 59 10.32 -10.44 1.17
CA MET A 59 11.35 -10.71 0.18
C MET A 59 10.84 -11.77 -0.78
N GLU A 60 11.03 -11.53 -2.06
CA GLU A 60 10.74 -12.47 -3.13
C GLU A 60 12.00 -12.73 -3.93
N ILE A 61 12.33 -14.00 -4.14
CA ILE A 61 13.48 -14.46 -4.88
C ILE A 61 13.00 -15.23 -6.10
N GLN A 62 13.45 -14.82 -7.28
CA GLN A 62 13.06 -15.44 -8.56
C GLN A 62 14.06 -16.47 -9.03
N ASN A 63 15.34 -16.36 -8.62
CA ASN A 63 16.43 -17.21 -9.05
C ASN A 63 16.99 -18.02 -7.87
N GLU A 64 17.08 -19.34 -8.00
CA GLU A 64 17.62 -20.22 -6.97
C GLU A 64 19.11 -19.96 -6.65
N ASP A 65 19.87 -19.46 -7.61
CA ASP A 65 21.28 -19.11 -7.40
C ASP A 65 21.46 -17.96 -6.40
N ASP A 66 20.44 -17.09 -6.28
CA ASP A 66 20.42 -15.95 -5.36
C ASP A 66 19.69 -16.26 -4.04
N ALA A 67 19.27 -17.50 -3.83
CA ALA A 67 18.45 -17.87 -2.66
C ALA A 67 19.25 -17.95 -1.33
N PHE A 68 20.56 -17.76 -1.35
CA PHE A 68 21.43 -17.75 -0.17
C PHE A 68 21.80 -16.34 0.31
N VAL A 69 20.93 -15.36 0.01
CA VAL A 69 21.15 -13.96 0.37
C VAL A 69 21.05 -13.71 1.88
N LYS A 70 21.70 -12.64 2.31
CA LYS A 70 21.51 -12.00 3.62
C LYS A 70 21.15 -10.55 3.41
N VAL A 71 20.16 -10.07 4.14
CA VAL A 71 19.70 -8.68 4.05
C VAL A 71 20.18 -7.93 5.28
N ALA A 72 21.08 -6.97 5.08
CA ALA A 72 21.47 -6.05 6.14
C ALA A 72 20.41 -4.93 6.22
N ILE A 73 19.93 -4.66 7.41
CA ILE A 73 18.94 -3.62 7.68
C ILE A 73 19.46 -2.61 8.71
N ASP A 74 19.17 -1.34 8.47
CA ASP A 74 19.30 -0.28 9.44
C ASP A 74 17.89 0.21 9.78
N THR A 75 17.47 0.02 11.00
CA THR A 75 16.14 0.44 11.47
C THR A 75 16.12 1.89 11.96
N GLY A 76 17.26 2.57 11.95
CA GLY A 76 17.39 3.95 12.42
C GLY A 76 16.94 4.13 13.88
N ALA A 77 16.35 5.26 14.20
CA ALA A 77 15.75 5.53 15.52
C ALA A 77 14.41 4.81 15.64
N ASN A 78 14.40 3.67 16.30
CA ASN A 78 13.25 2.76 16.41
C ASN A 78 12.71 2.62 17.84
N GLU A 79 12.88 3.64 18.66
CA GLU A 79 12.39 3.64 20.03
C GLU A 79 10.88 3.37 20.10
N GLY A 80 10.51 2.35 20.88
CA GLY A 80 9.12 1.90 21.04
C GLY A 80 8.63 0.91 19.98
N TYR A 81 9.41 0.63 18.93
CA TYR A 81 9.07 -0.38 17.94
C TYR A 81 9.37 -1.79 18.46
N GLN A 82 8.47 -2.71 18.17
CA GLN A 82 8.61 -4.14 18.46
C GLN A 82 8.81 -4.89 17.15
N PHE A 83 9.96 -5.55 17.00
CA PHE A 83 10.32 -6.32 15.82
C PHE A 83 10.12 -7.81 16.03
N LYS A 84 9.66 -8.50 15.00
CA LYS A 84 9.49 -9.96 14.96
C LYS A 84 9.98 -10.51 13.63
N THR A 85 11.05 -11.29 13.68
CA THR A 85 11.56 -12.00 12.50
C THR A 85 10.74 -13.24 12.19
N HIS A 86 10.81 -13.70 10.93
CA HIS A 86 10.27 -15.01 10.54
C HIS A 86 10.91 -16.13 11.40
N PRO A 87 10.19 -17.21 11.74
CA PRO A 87 10.72 -18.29 12.60
C PRO A 87 12.02 -18.93 12.13
N ASN A 88 12.28 -18.96 10.81
CA ASN A 88 13.49 -19.53 10.23
C ASN A 88 14.67 -18.54 10.14
N ILE A 89 14.46 -17.26 10.45
CA ILE A 89 15.52 -16.25 10.51
C ILE A 89 16.33 -16.42 11.79
N ASP A 90 17.63 -16.26 11.69
CA ASP A 90 18.53 -16.23 12.83
C ASP A 90 18.32 -14.96 13.65
N LYS A 91 17.75 -15.15 14.84
CA LYS A 91 17.43 -14.03 15.74
C LYS A 91 18.68 -13.39 16.34
N GLN A 92 19.76 -14.17 16.54
CA GLN A 92 21.00 -13.65 17.12
C GLN A 92 21.75 -12.81 16.09
N LEU A 93 21.80 -13.26 14.85
CA LEU A 93 22.37 -12.51 13.74
C LEU A 93 21.64 -11.19 13.54
N HIS A 94 20.31 -11.22 13.56
CA HIS A 94 19.49 -10.00 13.48
C HIS A 94 19.73 -9.06 14.67
N ALA A 95 19.75 -9.57 15.89
CA ALA A 95 19.87 -8.74 17.09
C ALA A 95 21.26 -8.09 17.23
N ASN A 96 22.33 -8.80 16.81
CA ASN A 96 23.69 -8.35 17.01
C ASN A 96 24.23 -7.52 15.84
N GLU A 97 23.81 -7.84 14.62
CA GLU A 97 24.40 -7.31 13.39
C GLU A 97 23.39 -6.63 12.47
N GLY A 98 22.09 -6.65 12.81
CA GLY A 98 21.06 -6.12 11.92
C GLY A 98 20.90 -6.90 10.61
N ILE A 99 21.27 -8.19 10.60
CA ILE A 99 21.24 -9.01 9.39
C ILE A 99 20.11 -10.02 9.45
N LEU A 100 19.28 -10.06 8.42
CA LEU A 100 18.26 -11.07 8.21
C LEU A 100 18.84 -12.19 7.33
N GLY A 101 19.09 -13.35 7.91
CA GLY A 101 19.57 -14.56 7.25
C GLY A 101 18.92 -15.78 7.86
N LEU A 102 18.90 -16.91 7.15
CA LEU A 102 18.36 -18.15 7.69
C LEU A 102 19.27 -18.72 8.79
N LYS A 103 18.66 -19.40 9.79
CA LYS A 103 19.37 -20.12 10.86
C LYS A 103 20.34 -21.17 10.32
N ASP A 104 19.92 -21.88 9.27
CA ASP A 104 20.75 -22.83 8.56
C ASP A 104 21.35 -22.16 7.32
N PRO A 105 22.64 -21.85 7.30
CA PRO A 105 23.28 -21.15 6.20
C PRO A 105 23.36 -22.01 4.91
N ASN A 106 23.14 -23.32 5.02
CA ASN A 106 23.12 -24.22 3.87
C ASN A 106 21.72 -24.38 3.25
N ARG A 107 20.72 -23.75 3.84
CA ARG A 107 19.35 -23.79 3.34
C ARG A 107 19.06 -22.53 2.54
N PRO A 108 18.52 -22.64 1.32
CA PRO A 108 18.09 -21.49 0.55
C PRO A 108 16.76 -20.91 1.09
N PHE A 109 16.54 -19.64 0.84
CA PHE A 109 15.20 -19.08 0.92
C PHE A 109 14.27 -19.68 -0.15
N PRO A 110 12.95 -19.75 0.08
CA PRO A 110 12.02 -20.21 -0.95
C PRO A 110 12.00 -19.23 -2.13
N CYS A 111 11.95 -19.78 -3.36
CA CYS A 111 11.84 -19.02 -4.59
C CYS A 111 10.40 -19.01 -5.13
N GLY A 112 10.05 -17.99 -5.92
CA GLY A 112 8.80 -17.88 -6.66
C GLY A 112 7.59 -17.45 -5.82
N SER A 113 7.78 -17.07 -4.55
CA SER A 113 6.72 -16.53 -3.72
C SER A 113 7.26 -15.58 -2.65
N PRO A 114 6.57 -14.47 -2.35
CA PRO A 114 7.01 -13.54 -1.32
C PRO A 114 6.96 -14.17 0.07
N LEU A 115 8.02 -13.96 0.85
CA LEU A 115 8.16 -14.39 2.23
C LEU A 115 8.28 -13.19 3.16
N GLY A 116 7.41 -13.08 4.16
CA GLY A 116 7.53 -12.06 5.21
C GLY A 116 8.70 -12.37 6.14
N ILE A 117 9.81 -11.67 6.00
CA ILE A 117 11.06 -11.91 6.74
C ILE A 117 11.15 -11.12 8.04
N LEU A 118 10.53 -9.93 8.10
CA LEU A 118 10.47 -9.07 9.28
C LEU A 118 9.09 -8.43 9.40
N LYS A 119 8.61 -8.30 10.63
CA LYS A 119 7.41 -7.54 10.98
C LYS A 119 7.73 -6.60 12.12
N TRP A 120 7.03 -5.47 12.17
CA TRP A 120 7.14 -4.55 13.29
C TRP A 120 5.78 -3.96 13.65
N ARG A 121 5.71 -3.48 14.87
CA ARG A 121 4.56 -2.79 15.44
C ARG A 121 5.04 -1.67 16.33
N PHE A 122 4.36 -0.55 16.24
CA PHE A 122 4.56 0.61 17.10
C PHE A 122 3.21 1.16 17.53
N GLN A 123 3.10 1.59 18.77
CA GLN A 123 1.90 2.24 19.28
C GLN A 123 2.28 3.49 20.05
N THR A 124 1.53 4.57 19.87
CA THR A 124 1.78 5.84 20.54
C THR A 124 0.49 6.64 20.76
N LYS A 125 0.60 7.59 21.70
CA LYS A 125 -0.37 8.69 21.91
C LYS A 125 0.26 10.05 21.67
N ASP A 126 1.45 10.10 21.11
CA ASP A 126 2.16 11.32 20.76
C ASP A 126 1.60 11.87 19.43
N GLU A 127 0.89 12.99 19.53
CA GLU A 127 0.27 13.67 18.39
C GLU A 127 1.29 14.12 17.33
N SER A 128 2.51 14.41 17.74
CA SER A 128 3.58 14.83 16.81
C SER A 128 3.97 13.74 15.79
N LYS A 129 3.55 12.50 16.01
CA LYS A 129 3.78 11.35 15.12
C LYS A 129 2.69 11.15 14.08
N VAL A 130 1.57 11.90 14.18
CA VAL A 130 0.47 11.78 13.23
C VAL A 130 0.85 12.46 11.91
N PRO A 131 0.84 11.73 10.79
CA PRO A 131 1.36 12.26 9.53
C PRO A 131 0.39 13.20 8.81
N ILE A 132 -0.89 13.16 9.14
CA ILE A 132 -1.93 14.03 8.59
C ILE A 132 -2.89 14.45 9.69
N VAL A 133 -3.19 15.73 9.76
CA VAL A 133 -4.17 16.30 10.69
C VAL A 133 -5.43 16.63 9.90
N ILE A 134 -6.58 16.24 10.42
CA ILE A 134 -7.89 16.54 9.83
C ILE A 134 -8.72 17.25 10.90
N ASN A 135 -9.18 18.45 10.57
CA ASN A 135 -10.08 19.24 11.40
C ASN A 135 -11.46 19.27 10.77
N CYS A 136 -12.48 19.14 11.61
CA CYS A 136 -13.88 19.16 11.18
C CYS A 136 -14.64 20.12 12.06
N TRP A 137 -15.28 21.15 11.45
CA TRP A 137 -16.08 22.14 12.15
C TRP A 137 -17.54 22.04 11.70
N PRO A 138 -18.38 21.29 12.43
CA PRO A 138 -19.82 21.30 12.20
C PRO A 138 -20.43 22.55 12.82
N SER A 139 -21.40 23.14 12.12
CA SER A 139 -22.19 24.26 12.61
C SER A 139 -23.65 24.15 12.16
N VAL A 140 -24.55 24.76 12.91
CA VAL A 140 -25.99 24.78 12.60
C VAL A 140 -26.49 26.22 12.58
N SER A 141 -27.14 26.63 11.49
CA SER A 141 -27.69 27.95 11.35
C SER A 141 -28.95 27.90 10.47
N GLY A 142 -30.04 28.55 10.91
CA GLY A 142 -31.28 28.67 10.12
C GLY A 142 -31.99 27.36 9.80
N GLY A 143 -31.72 26.29 10.56
CA GLY A 143 -32.28 24.96 10.30
C GLY A 143 -31.45 24.14 9.30
N GLU A 144 -30.32 24.65 8.85
CA GLU A 144 -29.36 24.00 8.01
C GLU A 144 -28.12 23.63 8.82
N SER A 145 -27.45 22.51 8.45
CA SER A 145 -26.20 22.07 9.02
C SER A 145 -25.09 22.25 8.01
N PHE A 146 -24.00 22.85 8.46
CA PHE A 146 -22.79 23.06 7.66
C PHE A 146 -21.64 22.28 8.27
N VAL A 147 -20.79 21.72 7.41
CA VAL A 147 -19.55 21.04 7.81
C VAL A 147 -18.41 21.62 6.99
N SER A 148 -17.40 22.14 7.68
CA SER A 148 -16.13 22.53 7.07
C SER A 148 -15.06 21.54 7.49
N ILE A 149 -14.27 21.06 6.54
CA ILE A 149 -13.18 20.11 6.79
C ILE A 149 -11.91 20.71 6.22
N GLU A 150 -10.88 20.73 7.04
CA GLU A 150 -9.52 21.08 6.64
C GLU A 150 -8.58 19.92 6.94
N TYR A 151 -7.61 19.72 6.08
CA TYR A 151 -6.57 18.74 6.30
C TYR A 151 -5.20 19.37 6.05
N GLU A 152 -4.24 18.95 6.84
CA GLU A 152 -2.84 19.38 6.75
C GLU A 152 -1.94 18.16 6.82
N ALA A 153 -1.09 17.99 5.83
CA ALA A 153 -0.11 16.93 5.76
C ALA A 153 1.20 17.36 6.42
N SER A 154 1.89 16.45 7.07
CA SER A 154 3.22 16.70 7.60
C SER A 154 4.23 16.96 6.49
N ASP A 155 5.18 17.88 6.74
CA ASP A 155 6.24 18.21 5.80
C ASP A 155 7.04 16.97 5.37
N GLY A 156 7.34 16.87 4.07
CA GLY A 156 8.20 15.82 3.51
C GLY A 156 7.50 14.49 3.23
N MET A 157 6.18 14.42 3.36
CA MET A 157 5.38 13.26 2.95
C MET A 157 4.57 13.57 1.69
N GLU A 158 4.57 12.64 0.76
CA GLU A 158 3.70 12.66 -0.42
C GLU A 158 2.54 11.69 -0.20
N TYR A 159 1.33 12.13 -0.54
CA TYR A 159 0.12 11.34 -0.39
C TYR A 159 -0.50 11.08 -1.74
N GLU A 160 -0.85 9.84 -1.99
CA GLU A 160 -1.57 9.42 -3.18
C GLU A 160 -2.90 8.78 -2.79
N ASN A 161 -3.90 8.93 -3.65
CA ASN A 161 -5.22 8.30 -3.48
C ASN A 161 -5.89 8.64 -2.12
N VAL A 162 -5.82 9.89 -1.70
CA VAL A 162 -6.46 10.35 -0.46
C VAL A 162 -7.97 10.34 -0.63
N SER A 163 -8.67 9.73 0.33
CA SER A 163 -10.12 9.72 0.40
C SER A 163 -10.58 10.13 1.80
N ILE A 164 -11.49 11.10 1.87
CA ILE A 164 -12.13 11.54 3.12
C ILE A 164 -13.60 11.17 3.05
N VAL A 165 -14.03 10.27 3.92
CA VAL A 165 -15.42 9.81 4.01
C VAL A 165 -16.10 10.54 5.17
N ILE A 166 -17.21 11.24 4.85
CA ILE A 166 -17.99 12.01 5.82
C ILE A 166 -19.34 11.30 6.02
N PRO A 167 -19.57 10.65 7.18
CA PRO A 167 -20.85 10.06 7.47
C PRO A 167 -21.87 11.17 7.74
N LEU A 168 -22.94 11.21 6.95
CA LEU A 168 -24.03 12.16 7.10
C LEU A 168 -25.27 11.47 7.71
N PRO A 169 -26.08 12.19 8.50
CA PRO A 169 -27.36 11.67 8.92
C PRO A 169 -28.29 11.48 7.72
N SER A 170 -29.21 10.53 7.81
CA SER A 170 -30.24 10.33 6.78
C SER A 170 -31.03 11.60 6.58
N SER A 171 -30.98 12.17 5.40
CA SER A 171 -31.73 13.34 4.98
C SER A 171 -32.63 13.02 3.78
N ARG A 172 -33.67 13.81 3.56
CA ARG A 172 -34.56 13.66 2.38
C ARG A 172 -33.92 14.18 1.11
N GLU A 173 -33.01 15.11 1.26
CA GLU A 173 -32.28 15.76 0.16
C GLU A 173 -30.79 15.47 0.28
N PRO A 174 -30.08 15.29 -0.85
CA PRO A 174 -28.64 15.12 -0.83
C PRO A 174 -27.96 16.39 -0.31
N PRO A 175 -26.75 16.26 0.26
CA PRO A 175 -25.99 17.43 0.71
C PRO A 175 -25.55 18.29 -0.48
N THR A 176 -25.46 19.60 -0.26
CA THR A 176 -24.88 20.52 -1.22
C THR A 176 -23.40 20.73 -0.88
N VAL A 177 -22.52 20.49 -1.85
CA VAL A 177 -21.09 20.76 -1.70
C VAL A 177 -20.79 22.14 -2.27
N ASN A 178 -20.40 23.08 -1.39
CA ASN A 178 -20.13 24.46 -1.77
C ASN A 178 -18.71 24.64 -2.34
N SER A 179 -17.75 23.88 -1.82
CA SER A 179 -16.34 23.89 -2.22
C SER A 179 -15.70 22.54 -1.93
N CYS A 180 -14.83 22.08 -2.81
CA CYS A 180 -14.03 20.87 -2.64
C CYS A 180 -12.71 21.01 -3.40
N ASP A 181 -11.60 20.71 -2.75
CA ASP A 181 -10.27 20.65 -3.38
C ASP A 181 -10.04 19.24 -3.94
N GLY A 182 -10.86 18.83 -4.89
CA GLY A 182 -10.81 17.49 -5.48
C GLY A 182 -12.17 17.06 -5.99
N ASP A 183 -12.31 15.77 -6.25
CA ASP A 183 -13.56 15.16 -6.69
C ASP A 183 -14.37 14.68 -5.49
N PHE A 184 -15.69 14.72 -5.59
CA PHE A 184 -16.57 14.15 -4.57
C PHE A 184 -17.66 13.30 -5.17
N THR A 185 -18.14 12.35 -4.39
CA THR A 185 -19.32 11.54 -4.68
C THR A 185 -20.26 11.55 -3.47
N VAL A 186 -21.54 11.41 -3.71
CA VAL A 186 -22.53 11.25 -2.64
C VAL A 186 -23.16 9.89 -2.79
N ASP A 187 -22.96 9.03 -1.80
CA ASP A 187 -23.57 7.71 -1.74
C ASP A 187 -24.96 7.85 -1.07
N SER A 188 -25.97 7.25 -1.69
CA SER A 188 -27.38 7.31 -1.26
C SER A 188 -27.78 6.11 -0.40
#